data_d35d5ce673827675e66de8638e5e5035
#
_entry.id   d35d5ce673827675e66de8638e5e5035
#
_cell.length_a   1.000
_cell.length_b   1.000
_cell.length_c   1.000
_cell.angle_alpha   90.00
_cell.angle_beta   90.00
_cell.angle_gamma   90.00
#
_symmetry.space_group_name_H-M   'P 1'
#
loop_
_entity.id
_entity.type
_entity.pdbx_description
1 polymer ?
#
loop_
_entity_poly.entity_id
_entity_poly.type
_entity_poly.pdbx_seq_one_letter_code
_entity_poly.pdbx_strand_id
1 'polypeptide(L)'
;RYLAERGVPCPTPIENINGQALNQLCGRNAAIISFLEGMWPRRPSPNHCAELGRALARLHLAGVDFEIKRPNALSVDSWRGLLDASGAQADKVKPGLFDILAQEIEVLEERWPKPSSGLPSGVIHADLFPDNVFFKGNNLSGLIDFYFACNDIFVYDVAICLNAWCFEANGSFNTTKARRMLSAYCKIRDFSSEELAILPLLARGSALRFLLTRLYDCLYTPKDAVVTIKNPLEYLERLKFHQGVTNPSSYGLDPA
;
A
#
# COMPACT_ATOMS: atom_id res chain seq x y z
N ARG A 1 7.10 -4.02 18.09
CA ARG A 1 7.86 -3.36 19.17
C ARG A 1 8.74 -2.25 18.63
N TYR A 2 9.67 -2.56 17.74
CA TYR A 2 10.66 -1.62 17.20
C TYR A 2 10.05 -0.27 16.76
N LEU A 3 8.94 -0.29 15.99
CA LEU A 3 8.24 0.92 15.55
C LEU A 3 7.54 1.65 16.70
N ALA A 4 6.88 0.91 17.62
CA ALA A 4 6.19 1.49 18.77
C ALA A 4 7.17 2.22 19.70
N GLU A 5 8.34 1.64 19.96
CA GLU A 5 9.42 2.24 20.75
C GLU A 5 9.98 3.53 20.14
N ARG A 6 9.78 3.72 18.82
CA ARG A 6 10.14 4.92 18.05
C ARG A 6 8.97 5.87 17.81
N GLY A 7 7.88 5.69 18.58
CA GLY A 7 6.74 6.60 18.56
C GLY A 7 5.80 6.45 17.38
N VAL A 8 5.89 5.35 16.59
CA VAL A 8 4.88 5.01 15.60
C VAL A 8 3.71 4.35 16.31
N PRO A 9 2.49 4.92 16.27
CA PRO A 9 1.34 4.35 16.94
C PRO A 9 0.91 3.06 16.22
N CYS A 10 1.21 1.91 16.84
CA CYS A 10 0.87 0.58 16.33
C CYS A 10 0.69 -0.41 17.48
N PRO A 11 -0.02 -1.53 17.28
CA PRO A 11 -0.14 -2.58 18.28
C PRO A 11 1.22 -3.17 18.63
N THR A 12 1.38 -3.51 19.90
CA THR A 12 2.58 -4.20 20.41
C THR A 12 2.23 -5.62 20.83
N PRO A 13 3.10 -6.62 20.55
CA PRO A 13 2.88 -7.97 21.02
C PRO A 13 3.08 -8.06 22.53
N ILE A 14 2.15 -8.77 23.19
CA ILE A 14 2.17 -9.06 24.63
C ILE A 14 2.88 -10.39 24.83
N GLU A 15 3.85 -10.42 25.71
CA GLU A 15 4.61 -11.64 26.05
C GLU A 15 3.77 -12.56 26.95
N ASN A 16 3.94 -13.85 26.76
CA ASN A 16 3.47 -14.86 27.70
C ASN A 16 4.36 -14.89 28.96
N ILE A 17 4.03 -15.75 29.91
CA ILE A 17 4.79 -15.92 31.16
C ILE A 17 6.25 -16.33 30.97
N ASN A 18 6.62 -16.82 29.79
CA ASN A 18 7.98 -17.22 29.42
C ASN A 18 8.72 -16.15 28.58
N GLY A 19 8.16 -14.96 28.45
CA GLY A 19 8.74 -13.86 27.65
C GLY A 19 8.61 -14.02 26.13
N GLN A 20 7.73 -14.91 25.67
CA GLN A 20 7.53 -15.18 24.23
C GLN A 20 6.33 -14.42 23.70
N ALA A 21 6.51 -13.67 22.60
CA ALA A 21 5.45 -12.95 21.91
C ALA A 21 4.65 -13.83 20.92
N LEU A 22 5.28 -14.87 20.37
CA LEU A 22 4.65 -15.84 19.49
C LEU A 22 4.46 -17.16 20.23
N ASN A 23 3.25 -17.70 20.11
CA ASN A 23 2.82 -18.92 20.80
C ASN A 23 2.18 -19.88 19.80
N GLN A 24 1.94 -21.12 20.25
CA GLN A 24 1.15 -22.09 19.53
C GLN A 24 -0.22 -22.25 20.19
N LEU A 25 -1.28 -22.17 19.39
CA LEU A 25 -2.64 -22.44 19.83
C LEU A 25 -3.32 -23.37 18.81
N CYS A 26 -3.74 -24.54 19.25
CA CYS A 26 -4.35 -25.55 18.39
C CYS A 26 -3.54 -25.86 17.12
N GLY A 27 -2.20 -25.96 17.24
CA GLY A 27 -1.28 -26.24 16.13
C GLY A 27 -1.05 -25.07 15.17
N ARG A 28 -1.49 -23.85 15.51
CA ARG A 28 -1.30 -22.63 14.72
C ARG A 28 -0.52 -21.59 15.50
N ASN A 29 0.26 -20.78 14.79
CA ASN A 29 0.92 -19.64 15.39
C ASN A 29 -0.13 -18.62 15.86
N ALA A 30 0.02 -18.13 17.09
CA ALA A 30 -0.87 -17.15 17.71
C ALA A 30 -0.06 -16.07 18.45
N ALA A 31 -0.54 -14.84 18.42
CA ALA A 31 -0.02 -13.74 19.21
C ALA A 31 -1.17 -12.94 19.84
N ILE A 32 -0.95 -12.45 21.04
CA ILE A 32 -1.81 -11.44 21.66
C ILE A 32 -1.13 -10.09 21.42
N ILE A 33 -1.90 -9.12 20.94
CA ILE A 33 -1.42 -7.76 20.68
C ILE A 33 -2.22 -6.76 21.51
N SER A 34 -1.63 -5.61 21.83
CA SER A 34 -2.33 -4.53 22.49
C SER A 34 -3.48 -4.01 21.64
N PHE A 35 -4.59 -3.65 22.30
CA PHE A 35 -5.74 -3.07 21.62
C PHE A 35 -5.47 -1.59 21.29
N LEU A 36 -5.77 -1.19 20.06
CA LEU A 36 -5.77 0.21 19.66
C LEU A 36 -7.20 0.74 19.67
N GLU A 37 -7.40 1.84 20.40
CA GLU A 37 -8.68 2.52 20.38
C GLU A 37 -8.83 3.40 19.13
N GLY A 38 -10.02 3.42 18.58
CA GLY A 38 -10.34 4.20 17.39
C GLY A 38 -11.14 3.41 16.37
N MET A 39 -11.42 4.05 15.25
CA MET A 39 -12.13 3.44 14.14
C MET A 39 -11.50 3.89 12.82
N TRP A 40 -11.53 3.02 11.83
CA TRP A 40 -11.14 3.39 10.49
C TRP A 40 -12.19 4.28 9.81
N PRO A 41 -11.79 5.26 8.98
CA PRO A 41 -12.70 6.19 8.35
C PRO A 41 -13.39 5.54 7.14
N ARG A 42 -14.71 5.38 7.19
CA ARG A 42 -15.49 4.87 6.05
C ARG A 42 -15.39 5.77 4.81
N ARG A 43 -15.20 7.07 5.02
CA ARG A 43 -14.99 8.08 3.97
C ARG A 43 -13.84 8.99 4.39
N PRO A 44 -12.62 8.67 3.95
CA PRO A 44 -11.46 9.49 4.28
C PRO A 44 -11.63 10.95 3.86
N SER A 45 -11.38 11.86 4.78
CA SER A 45 -11.34 13.31 4.53
C SER A 45 -9.92 13.75 4.16
N PRO A 46 -9.74 14.98 3.62
CA PRO A 46 -8.41 15.54 3.41
C PRO A 46 -7.58 15.65 4.70
N ASN A 47 -8.22 15.81 5.87
CA ASN A 47 -7.53 15.82 7.15
C ASN A 47 -7.03 14.41 7.53
N HIS A 48 -7.82 13.36 7.30
CA HIS A 48 -7.37 11.98 7.48
C HIS A 48 -6.17 11.68 6.57
N CYS A 49 -6.17 12.13 5.32
CA CYS A 49 -5.04 11.99 4.40
C CYS A 49 -3.78 12.72 4.89
N ALA A 50 -3.93 13.91 5.49
CA ALA A 50 -2.80 14.62 6.08
C ALA A 50 -2.21 13.90 7.29
N GLU A 51 -3.05 13.34 8.19
CA GLU A 51 -2.58 12.52 9.31
C GLU A 51 -1.86 11.25 8.83
N LEU A 52 -2.43 10.57 7.81
CA LEU A 52 -1.79 9.44 7.17
C LEU A 52 -0.40 9.79 6.63
N GLY A 53 -0.29 10.90 5.88
CA GLY A 53 1.01 11.34 5.34
C GLY A 53 2.06 11.54 6.42
N ARG A 54 1.68 12.17 7.55
CA ARG A 54 2.58 12.31 8.71
C ARG A 54 2.99 10.98 9.33
N ALA A 55 2.01 10.07 9.52
CA ALA A 55 2.27 8.76 10.11
C ALA A 55 3.16 7.89 9.23
N LEU A 56 2.93 7.91 7.91
CA LEU A 56 3.73 7.19 6.92
C LEU A 56 5.18 7.68 6.91
N ALA A 57 5.40 8.99 6.90
CA ALA A 57 6.76 9.54 6.95
C ALA A 57 7.51 9.15 8.23
N ARG A 58 6.82 9.17 9.39
CA ARG A 58 7.39 8.71 10.66
C ARG A 58 7.70 7.22 10.64
N LEU A 59 6.84 6.40 10.05
CA LEU A 59 7.07 4.96 9.90
C LEU A 59 8.34 4.72 9.08
N HIS A 60 8.48 5.39 7.94
CA HIS A 60 9.65 5.25 7.08
C HIS A 60 10.95 5.64 7.81
N LEU A 61 10.95 6.80 8.49
CA LEU A 61 12.13 7.25 9.26
C LEU A 61 12.44 6.33 10.43
N ALA A 62 11.41 5.85 11.15
CA ALA A 62 11.59 4.93 12.28
C ALA A 62 12.12 3.55 11.83
N GLY A 63 11.83 3.14 10.59
CA GLY A 63 12.20 1.84 10.04
C GLY A 63 13.58 1.79 9.35
N VAL A 64 14.30 2.91 9.22
CA VAL A 64 15.57 2.99 8.45
C VAL A 64 16.60 1.97 8.94
N ASP A 65 16.82 1.88 10.26
CA ASP A 65 17.83 1.02 10.88
C ASP A 65 17.28 -0.35 11.31
N PHE A 66 16.11 -0.75 10.82
CA PHE A 66 15.56 -2.06 11.15
C PHE A 66 16.36 -3.17 10.48
N GLU A 67 16.94 -4.07 11.29
CA GLU A 67 17.92 -5.05 10.83
C GLU A 67 17.30 -6.20 10.01
N ILE A 68 16.06 -6.59 10.37
CA ILE A 68 15.39 -7.71 9.69
C ILE A 68 14.98 -7.27 8.29
N LYS A 69 15.46 -7.99 7.28
CA LYS A 69 15.15 -7.73 5.87
C LYS A 69 14.15 -8.76 5.34
N ARG A 70 13.08 -8.26 4.76
CA ARG A 70 12.06 -9.05 4.07
C ARG A 70 11.82 -8.43 2.70
N PRO A 71 12.12 -9.11 1.58
CA PRO A 71 11.85 -8.58 0.24
C PRO A 71 10.35 -8.45 0.01
N ASN A 72 9.95 -7.54 -0.86
CA ASN A 72 8.56 -7.40 -1.28
C ASN A 72 8.16 -8.57 -2.20
N ALA A 73 7.39 -9.50 -1.66
CA ALA A 73 6.91 -10.67 -2.40
C ALA A 73 5.84 -10.34 -3.46
N LEU A 74 5.30 -9.11 -3.46
CA LEU A 74 4.29 -8.63 -4.41
C LEU A 74 4.84 -7.50 -5.30
N SER A 75 6.16 -7.46 -5.49
CA SER A 75 6.82 -6.55 -6.42
C SER A 75 6.70 -7.03 -7.88
N VAL A 76 7.26 -6.29 -8.80
CA VAL A 76 7.21 -6.51 -10.25
C VAL A 76 7.52 -7.95 -10.67
N ASP A 77 8.47 -8.61 -10.03
CA ASP A 77 8.86 -10.00 -10.32
C ASP A 77 7.74 -11.03 -10.12
N SER A 78 6.72 -10.70 -9.32
CA SER A 78 5.59 -11.59 -9.01
C SER A 78 4.37 -11.39 -9.93
N TRP A 79 4.29 -10.27 -10.66
CA TRP A 79 3.07 -9.88 -11.36
C TRP A 79 2.73 -10.80 -12.51
N ARG A 80 3.72 -11.25 -13.28
CA ARG A 80 3.50 -12.20 -14.38
C ARG A 80 2.94 -13.53 -13.86
N GLY A 81 3.50 -14.05 -12.77
CA GLY A 81 2.99 -15.28 -12.14
C GLY A 81 1.57 -15.15 -11.62
N LEU A 82 1.18 -13.97 -11.08
CA LEU A 82 -0.20 -13.71 -10.67
C LEU A 82 -1.17 -13.65 -11.88
N LEU A 83 -0.75 -13.04 -12.98
CA LEU A 83 -1.53 -13.00 -14.20
C LEU A 83 -1.69 -14.40 -14.81
N ASP A 84 -0.60 -15.15 -14.91
CA ASP A 84 -0.60 -16.52 -15.47
C ASP A 84 -1.49 -17.45 -14.64
N ALA A 85 -1.50 -17.31 -13.32
CA ALA A 85 -2.41 -18.04 -12.44
C ALA A 85 -3.88 -17.74 -12.72
N SER A 86 -4.21 -16.52 -13.15
CA SER A 86 -5.56 -16.14 -13.56
C SER A 86 -5.91 -16.68 -14.95
N GLY A 87 -4.95 -16.75 -15.85
CA GLY A 87 -5.08 -17.28 -17.21
C GLY A 87 -6.28 -16.70 -17.96
N ALA A 88 -6.89 -17.51 -18.82
CA ALA A 88 -8.09 -17.13 -19.59
C ALA A 88 -9.32 -16.79 -18.71
N GLN A 89 -9.29 -17.08 -17.42
CA GLN A 89 -10.38 -16.72 -16.51
C GLN A 89 -10.45 -15.21 -16.23
N ALA A 90 -9.35 -14.47 -16.42
CA ALA A 90 -9.35 -13.02 -16.36
C ALA A 90 -10.40 -12.41 -17.29
N ASP A 91 -10.58 -12.99 -18.48
CA ASP A 91 -11.52 -12.52 -19.49
C ASP A 91 -12.99 -12.77 -19.13
N LYS A 92 -13.28 -13.63 -18.14
CA LYS A 92 -14.62 -13.77 -17.57
C LYS A 92 -15.01 -12.57 -16.70
N VAL A 93 -14.03 -11.88 -16.12
CA VAL A 93 -14.25 -10.64 -15.35
C VAL A 93 -14.47 -9.46 -16.29
N LYS A 94 -13.68 -9.38 -17.35
CA LYS A 94 -13.81 -8.38 -18.41
C LYS A 94 -13.15 -8.92 -19.69
N PRO A 95 -13.87 -8.95 -20.84
CA PRO A 95 -13.27 -9.37 -22.11
C PRO A 95 -11.99 -8.59 -22.44
N GLY A 96 -10.93 -9.31 -22.83
CA GLY A 96 -9.61 -8.77 -23.16
C GLY A 96 -8.79 -8.30 -21.96
N LEU A 97 -9.20 -8.63 -20.73
CA LEU A 97 -8.48 -8.19 -19.52
C LEU A 97 -7.09 -8.81 -19.44
N PHE A 98 -6.94 -10.09 -19.83
CA PHE A 98 -5.65 -10.76 -19.80
C PHE A 98 -4.61 -10.03 -20.66
N ASP A 99 -4.94 -9.70 -21.90
CA ASP A 99 -4.02 -9.01 -22.81
C ASP A 99 -3.69 -7.58 -22.35
N ILE A 100 -4.68 -6.86 -21.80
CA ILE A 100 -4.48 -5.53 -21.23
C ILE A 100 -3.44 -5.60 -20.10
N LEU A 101 -3.56 -6.59 -19.20
CA LEU A 101 -2.65 -6.74 -18.08
C LEU A 101 -1.26 -7.24 -18.50
N ALA A 102 -1.20 -8.15 -19.48
CA ALA A 102 0.07 -8.64 -20.02
C ALA A 102 0.91 -7.51 -20.63
N GLN A 103 0.29 -6.67 -21.46
CA GLN A 103 0.95 -5.49 -22.04
C GLN A 103 1.40 -4.49 -20.96
N GLU A 104 0.57 -4.29 -19.94
CA GLU A 104 0.91 -3.39 -18.83
C GLU A 104 2.10 -3.89 -18.02
N ILE A 105 2.15 -5.19 -17.76
CA ILE A 105 3.28 -5.83 -17.05
C ILE A 105 4.56 -5.61 -17.85
N GLU A 106 4.57 -5.87 -19.17
CA GLU A 106 5.74 -5.67 -20.02
C GLU A 106 6.30 -4.24 -19.91
N VAL A 107 5.43 -3.23 -20.03
CA VAL A 107 5.82 -1.82 -19.91
C VAL A 107 6.41 -1.49 -18.54
N LEU A 108 5.86 -2.06 -17.47
CA LEU A 108 6.32 -1.80 -16.12
C LEU A 108 7.58 -2.58 -15.78
N GLU A 109 7.73 -3.83 -16.22
CA GLU A 109 8.96 -4.63 -16.04
C GLU A 109 10.18 -3.93 -16.64
N GLU A 110 10.03 -3.35 -17.85
CA GLU A 110 11.11 -2.61 -18.51
C GLU A 110 11.54 -1.36 -17.74
N ARG A 111 10.58 -0.67 -17.13
CA ARG A 111 10.78 0.66 -16.54
C ARG A 111 10.88 0.65 -15.01
N TRP A 112 10.60 -0.49 -14.36
CA TRP A 112 10.59 -0.58 -12.90
C TRP A 112 11.97 -0.28 -12.31
N PRO A 113 12.04 0.51 -11.24
CA PRO A 113 13.33 0.85 -10.64
C PRO A 113 14.03 -0.40 -10.12
N LYS A 114 15.29 -0.55 -10.50
CA LYS A 114 16.13 -1.66 -10.03
C LYS A 114 16.59 -1.40 -8.59
N PRO A 115 16.94 -2.44 -7.82
CA PRO A 115 17.50 -2.27 -6.48
C PRO A 115 18.75 -1.36 -6.43
N SER A 116 19.50 -1.28 -7.55
CA SER A 116 20.68 -0.40 -7.71
C SER A 116 20.34 1.04 -8.06
N SER A 117 19.07 1.44 -8.11
CA SER A 117 18.64 2.79 -8.51
C SER A 117 19.07 3.90 -7.54
N GLY A 118 19.48 3.54 -6.32
CA GLY A 118 19.83 4.52 -5.28
C GLY A 118 18.65 5.26 -4.66
N LEU A 119 17.42 4.88 -4.99
CA LEU A 119 16.23 5.47 -4.39
C LEU A 119 16.17 5.16 -2.89
N PRO A 120 15.74 6.13 -2.07
CA PRO A 120 15.56 5.91 -0.63
C PRO A 120 14.62 4.76 -0.34
N SER A 121 15.09 3.79 0.46
CA SER A 121 14.40 2.53 0.72
C SER A 121 14.57 2.09 2.17
N GLY A 122 13.68 1.24 2.63
CA GLY A 122 13.67 0.70 3.98
C GLY A 122 12.40 -0.09 4.24
N VAL A 123 11.98 -0.12 5.50
CA VAL A 123 10.72 -0.79 5.86
C VAL A 123 9.54 0.05 5.37
N ILE A 124 8.67 -0.57 4.59
CA ILE A 124 7.38 -0.03 4.17
C ILE A 124 6.24 -0.89 4.72
N HIS A 125 5.04 -0.31 4.83
CA HIS A 125 3.84 -1.05 5.25
C HIS A 125 3.28 -1.93 4.13
N ALA A 126 3.32 -1.44 2.91
CA ALA A 126 2.89 -2.08 1.66
C ALA A 126 1.39 -2.43 1.56
N ASP A 127 0.57 -2.07 2.56
CA ASP A 127 -0.89 -2.33 2.56
C ASP A 127 -1.68 -1.30 3.41
N LEU A 128 -1.29 -0.02 3.37
CA LEU A 128 -1.86 1.00 4.24
C LEU A 128 -3.18 1.54 3.67
N PHE A 129 -4.19 0.69 3.67
CA PHE A 129 -5.56 1.02 3.31
C PHE A 129 -6.31 1.73 4.45
N PRO A 130 -7.46 2.39 4.17
CA PRO A 130 -8.26 3.04 5.21
C PRO A 130 -8.64 2.14 6.39
N ASP A 131 -8.93 0.85 6.14
CA ASP A 131 -9.27 -0.15 7.15
C ASP A 131 -8.09 -0.57 8.03
N ASN A 132 -6.85 -0.24 7.62
CA ASN A 132 -5.64 -0.47 8.39
C ASN A 132 -5.15 0.78 9.17
N VAL A 133 -5.94 1.87 9.18
CA VAL A 133 -5.58 3.12 9.87
C VAL A 133 -6.72 3.58 10.78
N PHE A 134 -6.46 3.65 12.07
CA PHE A 134 -7.45 4.01 13.07
C PHE A 134 -7.33 5.47 13.49
N PHE A 135 -8.50 6.06 13.77
CA PHE A 135 -8.64 7.46 14.19
C PHE A 135 -9.54 7.59 15.42
N LYS A 136 -9.20 8.55 16.27
CA LYS A 136 -10.09 9.12 17.28
C LYS A 136 -10.48 10.53 16.84
N GLY A 137 -11.70 10.71 16.34
CA GLY A 137 -12.08 11.93 15.64
C GLY A 137 -11.22 12.16 14.40
N ASN A 138 -10.50 13.28 14.36
CA ASN A 138 -9.61 13.62 13.24
C ASN A 138 -8.14 13.22 13.48
N ASN A 139 -7.80 12.70 14.65
CA ASN A 139 -6.43 12.37 15.01
C ASN A 139 -6.16 10.89 14.76
N LEU A 140 -5.10 10.56 14.05
CA LEU A 140 -4.66 9.18 13.84
C LEU A 140 -4.28 8.56 15.20
N SER A 141 -4.87 7.42 15.52
CA SER A 141 -4.62 6.67 16.75
C SER A 141 -3.75 5.43 16.55
N GLY A 142 -3.67 4.87 15.34
CA GLY A 142 -2.77 3.77 15.08
C GLY A 142 -2.83 3.18 13.69
N LEU A 143 -1.75 2.48 13.34
CA LEU A 143 -1.58 1.69 12.14
C LEU A 143 -1.62 0.21 12.54
N ILE A 144 -2.34 -0.61 11.79
CA ILE A 144 -2.48 -2.05 12.04
C ILE A 144 -2.15 -2.85 10.78
N ASP A 145 -2.08 -4.16 10.92
CA ASP A 145 -1.91 -5.13 9.83
C ASP A 145 -0.59 -4.98 9.04
N PHE A 146 0.51 -5.18 9.74
CA PHE A 146 1.86 -5.20 9.16
C PHE A 146 2.20 -6.52 8.43
N TYR A 147 1.20 -7.30 8.03
CA TYR A 147 1.41 -8.62 7.41
C TYR A 147 2.23 -8.51 6.11
N PHE A 148 1.98 -7.47 5.32
CA PHE A 148 2.70 -7.22 4.07
C PHE A 148 3.94 -6.34 4.24
N ALA A 149 4.26 -5.88 5.45
CA ALA A 149 5.42 -5.04 5.68
C ALA A 149 6.71 -5.71 5.16
N CYS A 150 7.50 -4.97 4.41
CA CYS A 150 8.68 -5.47 3.70
C CYS A 150 9.70 -4.36 3.49
N ASN A 151 10.84 -4.68 2.89
CA ASN A 151 11.81 -3.69 2.47
C ASN A 151 11.59 -3.35 0.99
N ASP A 152 11.30 -2.08 0.73
CA ASP A 152 11.15 -1.54 -0.62
C ASP A 152 11.42 -0.02 -0.61
N ILE A 153 11.31 0.64 -1.75
CA ILE A 153 11.45 2.09 -1.88
C ILE A 153 10.30 2.82 -1.17
N PHE A 154 10.64 3.86 -0.39
CA PHE A 154 9.65 4.56 0.44
C PHE A 154 8.53 5.19 -0.39
N VAL A 155 8.86 5.77 -1.53
CA VAL A 155 7.86 6.41 -2.41
C VAL A 155 6.88 5.39 -3.03
N TYR A 156 7.19 4.08 -3.03
CA TYR A 156 6.23 3.05 -3.42
C TYR A 156 5.08 2.90 -2.41
N ASP A 157 5.38 3.00 -1.11
CA ASP A 157 4.34 2.99 -0.07
C ASP A 157 3.44 4.23 -0.16
N VAL A 158 4.03 5.39 -0.50
CA VAL A 158 3.26 6.60 -0.82
C VAL A 158 2.34 6.39 -2.02
N ALA A 159 2.82 5.73 -3.07
CA ALA A 159 2.04 5.38 -4.25
C ALA A 159 0.85 4.44 -3.93
N ILE A 160 1.04 3.48 -3.02
CA ILE A 160 -0.02 2.63 -2.49
C ILE A 160 -1.07 3.49 -1.78
N CYS A 161 -0.66 4.41 -0.93
CA CYS A 161 -1.57 5.31 -0.22
C CYS A 161 -2.33 6.25 -1.16
N LEU A 162 -1.71 6.76 -2.24
CA LEU A 162 -2.42 7.54 -3.27
C LEU A 162 -3.57 6.73 -3.87
N ASN A 163 -3.32 5.48 -4.23
CA ASN A 163 -4.33 4.58 -4.75
C ASN A 163 -5.45 4.29 -3.74
N ALA A 164 -5.09 4.03 -2.49
CA ALA A 164 -6.04 3.59 -1.48
C ALA A 164 -6.92 4.73 -0.92
N TRP A 165 -6.40 5.97 -0.85
CA TRP A 165 -7.03 7.07 -0.12
C TRP A 165 -7.53 8.21 -0.99
N CYS A 166 -6.98 8.38 -2.20
CA CYS A 166 -7.20 9.58 -3.00
C CYS A 166 -8.18 9.39 -4.17
N PHE A 167 -8.83 8.22 -4.25
CA PHE A 167 -9.93 8.01 -5.19
C PHE A 167 -11.28 8.06 -4.45
N GLU A 168 -12.27 8.68 -5.10
CA GLU A 168 -13.64 8.73 -4.61
C GLU A 168 -14.42 7.46 -5.04
N ALA A 169 -15.59 7.24 -4.45
CA ALA A 169 -16.42 6.07 -4.77
C ALA A 169 -16.86 6.00 -6.24
N ASN A 170 -16.89 7.13 -6.94
CA ASN A 170 -17.18 7.20 -8.37
C ASN A 170 -15.96 6.98 -9.28
N GLY A 171 -14.80 6.62 -8.69
CA GLY A 171 -13.54 6.39 -9.42
C GLY A 171 -12.75 7.66 -9.75
N SER A 172 -13.22 8.86 -9.41
CA SER A 172 -12.47 10.09 -9.66
C SER A 172 -11.32 10.27 -8.68
N PHE A 173 -10.18 10.75 -9.17
CA PHE A 173 -9.04 11.09 -8.32
C PHE A 173 -9.25 12.43 -7.60
N ASN A 174 -9.06 12.46 -6.30
CA ASN A 174 -9.21 13.66 -5.47
C ASN A 174 -7.84 14.30 -5.19
N THR A 175 -7.48 15.28 -6.00
CA THR A 175 -6.22 16.03 -5.89
C THR A 175 -6.08 16.74 -4.54
N THR A 176 -7.18 17.19 -3.92
CA THR A 176 -7.14 17.83 -2.59
C THR A 176 -6.68 16.85 -1.52
N LYS A 177 -7.17 15.60 -1.52
CA LYS A 177 -6.72 14.54 -0.61
C LYS A 177 -5.24 14.23 -0.83
N ALA A 178 -4.84 14.03 -2.09
CA ALA A 178 -3.47 13.74 -2.47
C ALA A 178 -2.51 14.84 -2.04
N ARG A 179 -2.81 16.10 -2.36
CA ARG A 179 -2.02 17.28 -1.93
C ARG A 179 -1.85 17.32 -0.41
N ARG A 180 -2.94 17.13 0.34
CA ARG A 180 -2.89 17.14 1.82
C ARG A 180 -2.02 16.04 2.39
N MET A 181 -2.08 14.83 1.82
CA MET A 181 -1.24 13.70 2.21
C MET A 181 0.22 13.96 1.90
N LEU A 182 0.54 14.30 0.65
CA LEU A 182 1.91 14.51 0.19
C LEU A 182 2.59 15.68 0.89
N SER A 183 1.89 16.83 1.03
CA SER A 183 2.43 17.99 1.75
C SER A 183 2.66 17.69 3.23
N ALA A 184 1.83 16.85 3.86
CA ALA A 184 2.02 16.47 5.26
C ALA A 184 3.16 15.48 5.44
N TYR A 185 3.38 14.60 4.48
CA TYR A 185 4.54 13.70 4.41
C TYR A 185 5.83 14.50 4.27
N CYS A 186 5.90 15.44 3.29
CA CYS A 186 7.07 16.30 3.03
C CYS A 186 7.50 17.12 4.24
N LYS A 187 6.58 17.53 5.12
CA LYS A 187 6.93 18.26 6.36
C LYS A 187 7.77 17.46 7.35
N ILE A 188 7.88 16.15 7.18
CA ILE A 188 8.59 15.23 8.06
C ILE A 188 9.75 14.57 7.33
N ARG A 189 9.54 14.16 6.08
CA ARG A 189 10.53 13.57 5.20
C ARG A 189 10.35 14.13 3.79
N ASP A 190 11.34 14.86 3.31
CA ASP A 190 11.33 15.41 1.94
C ASP A 190 11.45 14.28 0.91
N PHE A 191 10.82 14.49 -0.24
CA PHE A 191 11.07 13.67 -1.43
C PHE A 191 12.32 14.17 -2.16
N SER A 192 13.13 13.24 -2.64
CA SER A 192 14.14 13.60 -3.63
C SER A 192 13.50 13.87 -5.00
N SER A 193 14.24 14.51 -5.89
CA SER A 193 13.81 14.73 -7.29
C SER A 193 13.55 13.43 -8.02
N GLU A 194 14.35 12.40 -7.74
CA GLU A 194 14.23 11.07 -8.32
C GLU A 194 12.98 10.35 -7.80
N GLU A 195 12.65 10.49 -6.50
CA GLU A 195 11.41 9.95 -5.93
C GLU A 195 10.17 10.59 -6.57
N LEU A 196 10.20 11.91 -6.78
CA LEU A 196 9.11 12.62 -7.44
C LEU A 196 8.98 12.21 -8.91
N ALA A 197 10.08 12.08 -9.63
CA ALA A 197 10.08 11.68 -11.04
C ALA A 197 9.51 10.27 -11.25
N ILE A 198 9.77 9.32 -10.31
CA ILE A 198 9.34 7.93 -10.43
C ILE A 198 7.93 7.69 -9.85
N LEU A 199 7.39 8.60 -9.03
CA LEU A 199 6.10 8.42 -8.33
C LEU A 199 4.94 8.05 -9.27
N PRO A 200 4.77 8.65 -10.48
CA PRO A 200 3.70 8.24 -11.40
C PRO A 200 3.82 6.77 -11.84
N LEU A 201 5.03 6.30 -12.13
CA LEU A 201 5.28 4.91 -12.51
C LEU A 201 4.94 3.96 -11.35
N LEU A 202 5.35 4.31 -10.14
CA LEU A 202 5.09 3.50 -8.95
C LEU A 202 3.60 3.46 -8.59
N ALA A 203 2.89 4.58 -8.77
CA ALA A 203 1.44 4.64 -8.57
C ALA A 203 0.69 3.74 -9.58
N ARG A 204 1.16 3.72 -10.82
CA ARG A 204 0.70 2.84 -11.89
C ARG A 204 0.95 1.37 -11.54
N GLY A 205 2.17 1.01 -11.12
CA GLY A 205 2.53 -0.35 -10.69
C GLY A 205 1.78 -0.79 -9.43
N SER A 206 1.58 0.10 -8.47
CA SER A 206 0.74 -0.17 -7.31
C SER A 206 -0.71 -0.49 -7.72
N ALA A 207 -1.28 0.26 -8.65
CA ALA A 207 -2.61 -0.03 -9.16
C ALA A 207 -2.67 -1.41 -9.84
N LEU A 208 -1.67 -1.76 -10.65
CA LEU A 208 -1.57 -3.08 -11.25
C LEU A 208 -1.44 -4.20 -10.21
N ARG A 209 -0.56 -4.05 -9.22
CA ARG A 209 -0.39 -5.03 -8.13
C ARG A 209 -1.72 -5.35 -7.46
N PHE A 210 -2.47 -4.32 -7.05
CA PHE A 210 -3.76 -4.55 -6.38
C PHE A 210 -4.86 -5.06 -7.33
N LEU A 211 -4.79 -4.73 -8.60
CA LEU A 211 -5.68 -5.33 -9.60
C LEU A 211 -5.43 -6.84 -9.71
N LEU A 212 -4.18 -7.25 -9.85
CA LEU A 212 -3.78 -8.66 -9.99
C LEU A 212 -4.17 -9.48 -8.75
N THR A 213 -3.88 -8.99 -7.55
CA THR A 213 -4.23 -9.71 -6.31
C THR A 213 -5.74 -9.82 -6.12
N ARG A 214 -6.51 -8.74 -6.38
CA ARG A 214 -7.98 -8.78 -6.33
C ARG A 214 -8.59 -9.66 -7.43
N LEU A 215 -7.98 -9.71 -8.61
CA LEU A 215 -8.40 -10.61 -9.68
C LEU A 215 -8.22 -12.06 -9.24
N TYR A 216 -7.07 -12.40 -8.68
CA TYR A 216 -6.82 -13.72 -8.12
C TYR A 216 -7.85 -14.09 -7.04
N ASP A 217 -8.07 -13.21 -6.07
CA ASP A 217 -9.07 -13.42 -5.02
C ASP A 217 -10.48 -13.59 -5.58
N CYS A 218 -10.86 -12.78 -6.57
CA CYS A 218 -12.16 -12.85 -7.23
C CYS A 218 -12.40 -14.20 -7.92
N LEU A 219 -11.36 -14.79 -8.49
CA LEU A 219 -11.44 -16.05 -9.24
C LEU A 219 -11.37 -17.29 -8.34
N TYR A 220 -10.63 -17.22 -7.22
CA TYR A 220 -10.24 -18.41 -6.46
C TYR A 220 -10.72 -18.43 -5.01
N THR A 221 -11.29 -17.34 -4.49
CA THR A 221 -11.86 -17.38 -3.14
C THR A 221 -13.07 -18.31 -3.10
N PRO A 222 -13.11 -19.30 -2.21
CA PRO A 222 -14.26 -20.20 -2.05
C PRO A 222 -15.54 -19.42 -1.74
N LYS A 223 -16.68 -19.87 -2.28
CA LYS A 223 -17.98 -19.18 -2.11
C LYS A 223 -18.48 -19.15 -0.67
N ASP A 224 -18.03 -20.08 0.16
CA ASP A 224 -18.31 -20.22 1.59
C ASP A 224 -17.31 -19.49 2.49
N ALA A 225 -16.30 -18.85 1.92
CA ALA A 225 -15.36 -18.06 2.69
C ALA A 225 -16.02 -16.80 3.27
N VAL A 226 -15.75 -16.55 4.57
CA VAL A 226 -16.26 -15.35 5.27
C VAL A 226 -15.37 -14.16 4.99
N VAL A 227 -15.27 -13.76 3.71
CA VAL A 227 -14.50 -12.60 3.27
C VAL A 227 -15.27 -11.80 2.21
N THR A 228 -15.11 -10.49 2.22
CA THR A 228 -15.69 -9.63 1.18
C THR A 228 -14.72 -9.54 0.00
N ILE A 229 -15.08 -10.15 -1.12
CA ILE A 229 -14.31 -10.07 -2.35
C ILE A 229 -14.41 -8.64 -2.90
N LYS A 230 -13.27 -7.97 -3.05
CA LYS A 230 -13.19 -6.61 -3.59
C LYS A 230 -13.19 -6.66 -5.12
N ASN A 231 -13.92 -5.76 -5.79
CA ASN A 231 -14.00 -5.71 -7.24
C ASN A 231 -12.63 -5.33 -7.86
N PRO A 232 -12.00 -6.17 -8.70
CA PRO A 232 -10.73 -5.85 -9.33
C PRO A 232 -10.83 -4.68 -10.33
N LEU A 233 -11.99 -4.46 -10.96
CA LEU A 233 -12.17 -3.43 -11.98
C LEU A 233 -12.07 -2.00 -11.42
N GLU A 234 -12.24 -1.80 -10.10
CA GLU A 234 -11.93 -0.52 -9.47
C GLU A 234 -10.45 -0.13 -9.67
N TYR A 235 -9.56 -1.11 -9.57
CA TYR A 235 -8.13 -0.88 -9.77
C TYR A 235 -7.74 -0.79 -11.25
N LEU A 236 -8.52 -1.34 -12.16
CA LEU A 236 -8.35 -1.10 -13.60
C LEU A 236 -8.60 0.38 -13.94
N GLU A 237 -9.60 1.02 -13.34
CA GLU A 237 -9.86 2.44 -13.58
C GLU A 237 -8.77 3.33 -12.94
N ARG A 238 -8.24 2.96 -11.76
CA ARG A 238 -7.09 3.65 -11.16
C ARG A 238 -5.83 3.50 -12.01
N LEU A 239 -5.59 2.30 -12.55
CA LEU A 239 -4.48 2.05 -13.46
C LEU A 239 -4.55 2.94 -14.70
N LYS A 240 -5.72 3.02 -15.35
CA LYS A 240 -5.95 3.91 -16.49
C LYS A 240 -5.71 5.38 -16.16
N PHE A 241 -6.14 5.84 -14.98
CA PHE A 241 -5.84 7.20 -14.53
C PHE A 241 -4.32 7.42 -14.47
N HIS A 242 -3.57 6.54 -13.82
CA HIS A 242 -2.12 6.68 -13.70
C HIS A 242 -1.37 6.52 -15.02
N GLN A 243 -1.89 5.78 -16.00
CA GLN A 243 -1.34 5.73 -17.36
C GLN A 243 -1.33 7.10 -18.04
N GLY A 244 -2.30 7.96 -17.71
CA GLY A 244 -2.38 9.34 -18.21
C GLY A 244 -1.53 10.35 -17.43
N VAL A 245 -0.93 9.97 -16.28
CA VAL A 245 -0.15 10.87 -15.45
C VAL A 245 1.32 10.84 -15.87
N THR A 246 1.80 11.98 -16.36
CA THR A 246 3.21 12.14 -16.78
C THR A 246 4.03 13.00 -15.82
N ASN A 247 3.38 13.71 -14.90
CA ASN A 247 4.02 14.64 -13.98
C ASN A 247 3.42 14.52 -12.57
N PRO A 248 4.22 14.50 -11.49
CA PRO A 248 3.72 14.44 -10.12
C PRO A 248 2.85 15.62 -9.70
N SER A 249 2.89 16.76 -10.42
CA SER A 249 1.95 17.87 -10.19
C SER A 249 0.47 17.47 -10.36
N SER A 250 0.19 16.44 -11.15
CA SER A 250 -1.17 15.87 -11.27
C SER A 250 -1.70 15.31 -9.94
N TYR A 251 -0.82 15.00 -9.00
CA TYR A 251 -1.17 14.61 -7.63
C TYR A 251 -1.27 15.80 -6.67
N GLY A 252 -1.13 17.03 -7.18
CA GLY A 252 -1.24 18.25 -6.39
C GLY A 252 0.06 18.66 -5.69
N LEU A 253 1.21 18.12 -6.10
CA LEU A 253 2.51 18.66 -5.74
C LEU A 253 2.77 19.88 -6.62
N ASP A 254 3.11 21.00 -5.99
CA ASP A 254 3.57 22.16 -6.73
C ASP A 254 4.92 21.82 -7.40
N PRO A 255 5.15 22.21 -8.64
CA PRO A 255 6.47 22.06 -9.25
C PRO A 255 7.49 22.82 -8.39
N ALA A 256 8.61 22.17 -8.07
CA ALA A 256 9.73 22.78 -7.37
C ALA A 256 10.37 23.89 -8.19
#